data_c400f208174a78ce4aa0740743dce140
#
_entry.id   c400f208174a78ce4aa0740743dce140
#
_cell.length_a   1.000
_cell.length_b   1.000
_cell.length_c   1.000
_cell.angle_alpha   90.00
_cell.angle_beta   90.00
_cell.angle_gamma   90.00
#
_symmetry.space_group_name_H-M   'P 1'
#
loop_
_entity.id
_entity.type
_entity.pdbx_description
1 polymer ?
#
loop_
_entity_poly.entity_id
_entity_poly.type
_entity_poly.pdbx_seq_one_letter_code
_entity_poly.pdbx_strand_id
1 'polypeptide(L)'
;AVGIDLGVANSLTLSTGERIHLPVPTKTEEAGLARLHRQVSRKRKGSGRWRRSVERLAKRKRHLAARRRDAAHKATTRIAKAYPLVVVEDLHLRNMSASAKGTLSEPGRNVAAKAGLNRSILAQAHRETRQMLAYKCPRHGGELRAVPAPYTSQKCSCCGHTAPENRLSQSVFRCVKRGSQKHADDNASENILTDGLSVPAHGGIGRKAPVEVRTHRRRAA
;
A
#
# COMPACT_ATOMS: atom_id res chain seq x y z
N ALA A 1 0.49 7.98 -20.43
CA ALA A 1 1.24 7.68 -19.19
C ALA A 1 0.41 8.10 -17.98
N VAL A 2 0.59 7.44 -16.84
CA VAL A 2 -0.07 7.80 -15.59
C VAL A 2 0.86 7.56 -14.39
N GLY A 3 0.90 8.53 -13.47
CA GLY A 3 1.50 8.38 -12.14
C GLY A 3 0.46 7.95 -11.13
N ILE A 4 0.82 7.07 -10.20
CA ILE A 4 -0.09 6.55 -9.18
C ILE A 4 0.53 6.72 -7.79
N ASP A 5 -0.11 7.51 -6.95
CA ASP A 5 0.15 7.56 -5.52
C ASP A 5 -0.65 6.47 -4.79
N LEU A 6 0.02 5.72 -3.90
CA LEU A 6 -0.55 4.63 -3.11
C LEU A 6 -0.79 5.11 -1.67
N GLY A 7 -1.96 5.65 -1.42
CA GLY A 7 -2.33 6.27 -0.15
C GLY A 7 -3.14 5.39 0.81
N VAL A 8 -3.39 5.90 2.02
CA VAL A 8 -4.24 5.26 3.04
C VAL A 8 -5.68 5.78 2.95
N ALA A 9 -5.89 7.05 2.71
CA ALA A 9 -7.23 7.65 2.54
C ALA A 9 -7.84 7.23 1.20
N ASN A 10 -7.09 7.42 0.12
CA ASN A 10 -7.39 6.90 -1.20
C ASN A 10 -6.42 5.76 -1.48
N SER A 11 -6.92 4.58 -1.88
CA SER A 11 -6.04 3.43 -2.11
C SER A 11 -5.08 3.68 -3.29
N LEU A 12 -5.59 4.32 -4.35
CA LEU A 12 -4.81 4.80 -5.49
C LEU A 12 -5.33 6.18 -5.91
N THR A 13 -4.44 7.14 -6.08
CA THR A 13 -4.73 8.43 -6.71
C THR A 13 -3.91 8.52 -8.00
N LEU A 14 -4.59 8.70 -9.12
CA LEU A 14 -3.99 8.80 -10.44
C LEU A 14 -3.66 10.27 -10.75
N SER A 15 -2.59 10.52 -11.49
CA SER A 15 -2.21 11.87 -11.96
C SER A 15 -3.25 12.53 -12.88
N THR A 16 -4.28 11.79 -13.28
CA THR A 16 -5.47 12.30 -13.98
C THR A 16 -6.52 12.88 -13.03
N GLY A 17 -6.31 12.85 -11.72
CA GLY A 17 -7.28 13.23 -10.69
C GLY A 17 -8.25 12.12 -10.26
N GLU A 18 -8.21 10.97 -10.92
CA GLU A 18 -9.08 9.84 -10.54
C GLU A 18 -8.62 9.22 -9.21
N ARG A 19 -9.59 8.94 -8.33
CA ARG A 19 -9.37 8.26 -7.04
C ARG A 19 -10.06 6.91 -7.03
N ILE A 20 -9.31 5.87 -6.68
CA ILE A 20 -9.81 4.50 -6.58
C ILE A 20 -9.71 4.03 -5.13
N HIS A 21 -10.84 3.61 -4.58
CA HIS A 21 -10.93 3.06 -3.23
C HIS A 21 -11.04 1.54 -3.30
N LEU A 22 -10.07 0.85 -2.71
CA LEU A 22 -10.17 -0.60 -2.51
C LEU A 22 -11.00 -0.89 -1.25
N PRO A 23 -11.83 -1.96 -1.24
CA PRO A 23 -12.64 -2.28 -0.09
C PRO A 23 -11.80 -2.58 1.15
N VAL A 24 -11.95 -1.77 2.18
CA VAL A 24 -11.42 -2.03 3.54
C VAL A 24 -12.54 -2.56 4.43
N PRO A 25 -12.22 -3.23 5.54
CA PRO A 25 -13.25 -3.65 6.49
C PRO A 25 -14.04 -2.46 7.03
N THR A 26 -15.35 -2.56 7.05
CA THR A 26 -16.21 -1.59 7.72
C THR A 26 -16.07 -1.68 9.24
N LYS A 27 -16.48 -0.65 9.97
CA LYS A 27 -16.48 -0.66 11.45
C LYS A 27 -17.22 -1.88 12.03
N THR A 28 -18.33 -2.28 11.43
CA THR A 28 -19.10 -3.48 11.80
C THR A 28 -18.29 -4.76 11.55
N GLU A 29 -17.59 -4.85 10.42
CA GLU A 29 -16.75 -6.00 10.10
C GLU A 29 -15.54 -6.09 11.02
N GLU A 30 -14.91 -4.94 11.37
CA GLU A 30 -13.83 -4.87 12.36
C GLU A 30 -14.29 -5.33 13.75
N ALA A 31 -15.45 -4.86 14.21
CA ALA A 31 -16.05 -5.30 15.46
C ALA A 31 -16.34 -6.81 15.45
N GLY A 32 -16.82 -7.34 14.32
CA GLY A 32 -17.02 -8.78 14.11
C GLY A 32 -15.71 -9.57 14.19
N LEU A 33 -14.64 -9.09 13.55
CA LEU A 33 -13.31 -9.70 13.65
C LEU A 33 -12.76 -9.68 15.07
N ALA A 34 -12.91 -8.54 15.77
CA ALA A 34 -12.48 -8.41 17.16
C ALA A 34 -13.22 -9.40 18.08
N ARG A 35 -14.53 -9.61 17.86
CA ARG A 35 -15.32 -10.64 18.58
C ARG A 35 -14.78 -12.04 18.32
N LEU A 36 -14.50 -12.39 17.06
CA LEU A 36 -13.94 -13.69 16.70
C LEU A 36 -12.53 -13.88 17.30
N HIS A 37 -11.69 -12.86 17.32
CA HIS A 37 -10.39 -12.92 17.98
C HIS A 37 -10.53 -13.20 19.47
N ARG A 38 -11.43 -12.51 20.20
CA ARG A 38 -11.72 -12.78 21.61
C ARG A 38 -12.25 -14.20 21.84
N GLN A 39 -13.05 -14.73 20.92
CA GLN A 39 -13.53 -16.12 21.02
C GLN A 39 -12.39 -17.13 20.89
N VAL A 40 -11.39 -16.87 20.02
CA VAL A 40 -10.21 -17.72 19.88
C VAL A 40 -9.34 -17.65 21.14
N SER A 41 -9.05 -16.45 21.65
CA SER A 41 -8.16 -16.26 22.82
C SER A 41 -8.70 -16.87 24.13
N ARG A 42 -10.04 -16.90 24.28
CA ARG A 42 -10.70 -17.45 25.48
C ARG A 42 -10.76 -19.00 25.53
N LYS A 43 -10.33 -19.69 24.48
CA LYS A 43 -10.43 -21.14 24.38
C LYS A 43 -9.07 -21.81 24.56
N ARG A 44 -9.08 -23.01 25.19
CA ARG A 44 -7.88 -23.81 25.34
C ARG A 44 -7.31 -24.15 23.95
N LYS A 45 -6.08 -23.69 23.69
CA LYS A 45 -5.36 -23.96 22.44
C LYS A 45 -5.30 -25.45 22.15
N GLY A 46 -5.57 -25.84 20.90
CA GLY A 46 -5.58 -27.24 20.46
C GLY A 46 -6.92 -27.96 20.66
N SER A 47 -7.86 -27.43 21.47
CA SER A 47 -9.17 -28.05 21.66
C SER A 47 -10.02 -27.99 20.37
N GLY A 48 -10.99 -28.91 20.22
CA GLY A 48 -11.93 -28.90 19.09
C GLY A 48 -12.73 -27.58 18.98
N ARG A 49 -13.12 -27.00 20.14
CA ARG A 49 -13.78 -25.68 20.18
C ARG A 49 -12.86 -24.54 19.72
N TRP A 50 -11.57 -24.57 20.05
CA TRP A 50 -10.57 -23.63 19.61
C TRP A 50 -10.37 -23.73 18.09
N ARG A 51 -10.16 -24.94 17.54
CA ARG A 51 -9.99 -25.19 16.10
C ARG A 51 -11.14 -24.63 15.28
N ARG A 52 -12.39 -24.90 15.69
CA ARG A 52 -13.60 -24.33 15.04
C ARG A 52 -13.65 -22.81 15.08
N SER A 53 -13.17 -22.18 16.15
CA SER A 53 -13.13 -20.71 16.26
C SER A 53 -12.04 -20.10 15.39
N VAL A 54 -10.87 -20.74 15.30
CA VAL A 54 -9.78 -20.34 14.37
C VAL A 54 -10.27 -20.43 12.94
N GLU A 55 -10.97 -21.51 12.57
CA GLU A 55 -11.52 -21.69 11.23
C GLU A 55 -12.53 -20.59 10.85
N ARG A 56 -13.46 -20.25 11.74
CA ARG A 56 -14.42 -19.16 11.53
C ARG A 56 -13.70 -17.82 11.33
N LEU A 57 -12.71 -17.53 12.15
CA LEU A 57 -11.90 -16.32 12.02
C LEU A 57 -11.14 -16.30 10.69
N ALA A 58 -10.52 -17.41 10.32
CA ALA A 58 -9.79 -17.55 9.05
C ALA A 58 -10.73 -17.41 7.84
N LYS A 59 -11.93 -18.00 7.88
CA LYS A 59 -12.94 -17.84 6.83
C LYS A 59 -13.34 -16.37 6.64
N ARG A 60 -13.57 -15.65 7.75
CA ARG A 60 -13.93 -14.22 7.67
C ARG A 60 -12.79 -13.38 7.10
N LYS A 61 -11.56 -13.61 7.54
CA LYS A 61 -10.38 -12.91 7.01
C LYS A 61 -10.18 -13.19 5.52
N ARG A 62 -10.32 -14.45 5.08
CA ARG A 62 -10.22 -14.82 3.65
C ARG A 62 -11.26 -14.11 2.81
N HIS A 63 -12.51 -14.03 3.27
CA HIS A 63 -13.59 -13.31 2.57
C HIS A 63 -13.25 -11.83 2.36
N LEU A 64 -12.79 -11.13 3.40
CA LEU A 64 -12.40 -9.73 3.31
C LEU A 64 -11.19 -9.52 2.37
N ALA A 65 -10.21 -10.40 2.45
CA ALA A 65 -9.04 -10.37 1.56
C ALA A 65 -9.43 -10.65 0.10
N ALA A 66 -10.33 -11.60 -0.16
CA ALA A 66 -10.80 -11.92 -1.51
C ALA A 66 -11.55 -10.75 -2.14
N ARG A 67 -12.45 -10.09 -1.39
CA ARG A 67 -13.18 -8.90 -1.84
C ARG A 67 -12.23 -7.77 -2.27
N ARG A 68 -11.22 -7.48 -1.43
CA ARG A 68 -10.20 -6.48 -1.74
C ARG A 68 -9.36 -6.86 -2.94
N ARG A 69 -8.93 -8.11 -3.01
CA ARG A 69 -8.13 -8.64 -4.12
C ARG A 69 -8.87 -8.57 -5.46
N ASP A 70 -10.16 -8.90 -5.48
CA ASP A 70 -10.99 -8.78 -6.69
C ASP A 70 -11.07 -7.32 -7.16
N ALA A 71 -11.32 -6.38 -6.27
CA ALA A 71 -11.34 -4.96 -6.59
C ALA A 71 -9.97 -4.48 -7.11
N ALA A 72 -8.87 -4.90 -6.48
CA ALA A 72 -7.51 -4.57 -6.94
C ALA A 72 -7.24 -5.17 -8.33
N HIS A 73 -7.69 -6.41 -8.60
CA HIS A 73 -7.57 -7.02 -9.92
C HIS A 73 -8.30 -6.21 -10.99
N LYS A 74 -9.54 -5.77 -10.71
CA LYS A 74 -10.34 -4.96 -11.64
C LYS A 74 -9.68 -3.61 -11.91
N ALA A 75 -9.28 -2.90 -10.84
CA ALA A 75 -8.62 -1.60 -10.95
C ALA A 75 -7.31 -1.69 -11.74
N THR A 76 -6.42 -2.61 -11.39
CA THR A 76 -5.12 -2.77 -12.05
C THR A 76 -5.23 -3.24 -13.50
N THR A 77 -6.26 -4.04 -13.85
CA THR A 77 -6.52 -4.44 -15.25
C THR A 77 -6.97 -3.24 -16.08
N ARG A 78 -7.87 -2.41 -15.53
CA ARG A 78 -8.32 -1.19 -16.19
C ARG A 78 -7.17 -0.22 -16.43
N ILE A 79 -6.34 0.02 -15.41
CA ILE A 79 -5.16 0.89 -15.53
C ILE A 79 -4.18 0.36 -16.57
N ALA A 80 -3.82 -0.92 -16.52
CA ALA A 80 -2.86 -1.51 -17.45
C ALA A 80 -3.34 -1.53 -18.90
N LYS A 81 -4.66 -1.55 -19.14
CA LYS A 81 -5.24 -1.42 -20.49
C LYS A 81 -5.29 0.02 -20.98
N ALA A 82 -5.50 0.98 -20.05
CA ALA A 82 -5.70 2.38 -20.42
C ALA A 82 -4.39 3.14 -20.64
N TYR A 83 -3.30 2.71 -20.01
CA TYR A 83 -2.05 3.49 -20.00
C TYR A 83 -0.85 2.63 -20.43
N PRO A 84 -0.14 3.04 -21.51
CA PRO A 84 1.06 2.34 -21.96
C PRO A 84 2.26 2.48 -21.00
N LEU A 85 2.27 3.53 -20.17
CA LEU A 85 3.25 3.71 -19.10
C LEU A 85 2.54 3.99 -17.78
N VAL A 86 2.80 3.16 -16.79
CA VAL A 86 2.33 3.33 -15.41
C VAL A 86 3.53 3.56 -14.51
N VAL A 87 3.50 4.64 -13.72
CA VAL A 87 4.58 4.98 -12.79
C VAL A 87 4.05 4.89 -11.36
N VAL A 88 4.79 4.23 -10.48
CA VAL A 88 4.44 4.07 -9.05
C VAL A 88 5.63 4.38 -8.17
N GLU A 89 5.40 4.74 -6.91
CA GLU A 89 6.47 4.85 -5.93
C GLU A 89 7.04 3.49 -5.52
N ASP A 90 8.36 3.42 -5.30
CA ASP A 90 9.02 2.26 -4.70
C ASP A 90 8.88 2.30 -3.17
N LEU A 91 7.69 2.02 -2.68
CA LEU A 91 7.38 2.04 -1.26
C LEU A 91 8.02 0.87 -0.51
N HIS A 92 8.82 1.17 0.50
CA HIS A 92 9.35 0.20 1.45
C HIS A 92 8.31 -0.14 2.54
N LEU A 93 7.25 -0.85 2.18
CA LEU A 93 6.12 -1.16 3.07
C LEU A 93 6.54 -1.82 4.39
N ARG A 94 7.63 -2.62 4.39
CA ARG A 94 8.16 -3.24 5.61
C ARG A 94 8.63 -2.19 6.62
N ASN A 95 9.33 -1.16 6.15
CA ASN A 95 9.79 -0.06 7.00
C ASN A 95 8.61 0.80 7.46
N MET A 96 7.66 1.09 6.55
CA MET A 96 6.47 1.88 6.88
C MET A 96 5.59 1.21 7.94
N SER A 97 5.51 -0.14 7.94
CA SER A 97 4.71 -0.93 8.89
C SER A 97 5.51 -1.49 10.06
N ALA A 98 6.73 -1.03 10.29
CA ALA A 98 7.55 -1.43 11.42
C ALA A 98 6.87 -1.11 12.77
N SER A 99 7.12 -1.94 13.78
CA SER A 99 6.57 -1.74 15.13
C SER A 99 7.28 -0.57 15.83
N ALA A 100 6.52 0.21 16.58
CA ALA A 100 7.06 1.27 17.44
C ALA A 100 7.19 0.84 18.92
N LYS A 101 7.16 -0.47 19.22
CA LYS A 101 7.21 -0.95 20.62
C LYS A 101 8.49 -0.59 21.36
N GLY A 102 9.62 -0.44 20.64
CA GLY A 102 10.93 -0.28 21.25
C GLY A 102 11.43 -1.57 21.93
N THR A 103 12.36 -1.41 22.84
CA THR A 103 12.95 -2.45 23.69
C THR A 103 12.53 -2.26 25.16
N LEU A 104 12.94 -3.16 26.04
CA LEU A 104 12.70 -3.01 27.48
C LEU A 104 13.50 -1.82 28.07
N SER A 105 14.70 -1.57 27.55
CA SER A 105 15.57 -0.44 27.94
C SER A 105 15.11 0.90 27.32
N GLU A 106 14.56 0.85 26.11
CA GLU A 106 14.07 2.03 25.38
C GLU A 106 12.62 1.79 24.92
N PRO A 107 11.63 1.98 25.77
CA PRO A 107 10.22 1.79 25.42
C PRO A 107 9.80 2.75 24.30
N GLY A 108 9.06 2.20 23.33
CA GLY A 108 8.56 2.98 22.20
C GLY A 108 7.47 3.98 22.60
N ARG A 109 7.37 5.06 21.82
CA ARG A 109 6.33 6.09 21.98
C ARG A 109 5.19 5.91 20.97
N ASN A 110 4.00 6.35 21.33
CA ASN A 110 2.80 6.33 20.45
C ASN A 110 2.50 4.95 19.82
N VAL A 111 2.80 3.86 20.53
CA VAL A 111 2.70 2.47 20.04
C VAL A 111 1.30 2.13 19.53
N ALA A 112 0.25 2.56 20.25
CA ALA A 112 -1.15 2.31 19.86
C ALA A 112 -1.53 3.04 18.57
N ALA A 113 -1.15 4.31 18.43
CA ALA A 113 -1.38 5.11 17.22
C ALA A 113 -0.64 4.52 16.01
N LYS A 114 0.64 4.15 16.19
CA LYS A 114 1.44 3.49 15.15
C LYS A 114 0.85 2.13 14.75
N ALA A 115 0.37 1.35 15.70
CA ALA A 115 -0.30 0.08 15.41
C ALA A 115 -1.61 0.28 14.61
N GLY A 116 -2.35 1.36 14.89
CA GLY A 116 -3.51 1.78 14.10
C GLY A 116 -3.13 2.11 12.66
N LEU A 117 -2.13 2.97 12.48
CA LEU A 117 -1.62 3.34 11.16
C LEU A 117 -1.10 2.12 10.38
N ASN A 118 -0.36 1.23 11.02
CA ASN A 118 0.12 -0.01 10.40
C ASN A 118 -1.03 -0.88 9.89
N ARG A 119 -2.12 -1.02 10.68
CA ARG A 119 -3.32 -1.74 10.22
C ARG A 119 -3.94 -1.08 8.99
N SER A 120 -4.03 0.25 8.96
CA SER A 120 -4.56 1.01 7.81
C SER A 120 -3.71 0.81 6.57
N ILE A 121 -2.37 0.94 6.66
CA ILE A 121 -1.44 0.70 5.55
C ILE A 121 -1.58 -0.73 5.00
N LEU A 122 -1.56 -1.73 5.89
CA LEU A 122 -1.67 -3.14 5.49
C LEU A 122 -3.06 -3.50 4.93
N ALA A 123 -4.10 -2.74 5.28
CA ALA A 123 -5.43 -2.90 4.72
C ALA A 123 -5.54 -2.44 3.25
N GLN A 124 -4.64 -1.60 2.74
CA GLN A 124 -4.72 -1.03 1.39
C GLN A 124 -4.20 -1.95 0.28
N ALA A 125 -3.56 -3.07 0.61
CA ALA A 125 -3.01 -4.02 -0.37
C ALA A 125 -2.00 -3.41 -1.38
N HIS A 126 -1.24 -2.39 -0.99
CA HIS A 126 -0.27 -1.70 -1.88
C HIS A 126 0.70 -2.68 -2.55
N ARG A 127 1.24 -3.66 -1.79
CA ARG A 127 2.13 -4.69 -2.34
C ARG A 127 1.45 -5.53 -3.42
N GLU A 128 0.22 -6.00 -3.15
CA GLU A 128 -0.54 -6.82 -4.10
C GLU A 128 -0.86 -6.01 -5.37
N THR A 129 -1.28 -4.75 -5.21
CA THR A 129 -1.57 -3.83 -6.31
C THR A 129 -0.35 -3.62 -7.21
N ARG A 130 0.82 -3.33 -6.61
CA ARG A 130 2.08 -3.17 -7.36
C ARG A 130 2.47 -4.46 -8.08
N GLN A 131 2.35 -5.62 -7.43
CA GLN A 131 2.62 -6.91 -8.06
C GLN A 131 1.68 -7.18 -9.24
N MET A 132 0.39 -6.83 -9.11
CA MET A 132 -0.58 -6.96 -10.20
C MET A 132 -0.24 -6.06 -11.38
N LEU A 133 0.15 -4.82 -11.16
CA LEU A 133 0.59 -3.91 -12.21
C LEU A 133 1.87 -4.44 -12.90
N ALA A 134 2.81 -4.99 -12.12
CA ALA A 134 4.09 -5.48 -12.64
C ALA A 134 3.95 -6.57 -13.71
N TYR A 135 2.95 -7.45 -13.61
CA TYR A 135 2.73 -8.45 -14.66
C TYR A 135 1.67 -8.03 -15.68
N LYS A 136 0.72 -7.14 -15.30
CA LYS A 136 -0.35 -6.74 -16.21
C LYS A 136 0.09 -5.70 -17.22
N CYS A 137 0.91 -4.71 -16.82
CA CYS A 137 1.39 -3.70 -17.77
C CYS A 137 2.11 -4.36 -18.97
N PRO A 138 3.13 -5.22 -18.80
CA PRO A 138 3.74 -5.90 -19.92
C PRO A 138 2.77 -6.80 -20.72
N ARG A 139 1.84 -7.46 -20.03
CA ARG A 139 0.83 -8.30 -20.69
C ARG A 139 -0.09 -7.51 -21.64
N HIS A 140 -0.30 -6.24 -21.37
CA HIS A 140 -1.10 -5.35 -22.21
C HIS A 140 -0.24 -4.42 -23.10
N GLY A 141 1.04 -4.74 -23.30
CA GLY A 141 1.94 -3.97 -24.17
C GLY A 141 2.44 -2.67 -23.55
N GLY A 142 2.24 -2.49 -22.23
CA GLY A 142 2.71 -1.32 -21.49
C GLY A 142 3.92 -1.61 -20.60
N GLU A 143 4.36 -0.58 -19.88
CA GLU A 143 5.50 -0.61 -18.97
C GLU A 143 5.07 -0.17 -17.57
N LEU A 144 5.65 -0.80 -16.51
CA LEU A 144 5.59 -0.31 -15.13
C LEU A 144 6.95 0.21 -14.73
N ARG A 145 7.03 1.48 -14.31
CA ARG A 145 8.22 2.08 -13.71
C ARG A 145 8.00 2.33 -12.23
N ALA A 146 9.05 2.11 -11.43
CA ALA A 146 9.08 2.47 -10.03
C ALA A 146 10.05 3.64 -9.83
N VAL A 147 9.60 4.69 -9.14
CA VAL A 147 10.43 5.86 -8.82
C VAL A 147 10.69 5.91 -7.32
N PRO A 148 11.83 6.49 -6.89
CA PRO A 148 12.12 6.69 -5.47
C PRO A 148 11.03 7.55 -4.80
N ALA A 149 10.57 7.11 -3.61
CA ALA A 149 9.55 7.79 -2.83
C ALA A 149 9.98 9.08 -2.08
N PRO A 150 11.29 9.34 -1.75
CA PRO A 150 11.67 10.50 -0.97
C PRO A 150 11.24 11.81 -1.63
N TYR A 151 10.64 12.69 -0.81
CA TYR A 151 10.25 14.07 -1.14
C TYR A 151 9.12 14.26 -2.18
N THR A 152 8.58 13.23 -2.81
CA THR A 152 7.46 13.35 -3.76
C THR A 152 6.26 14.10 -3.18
N SER A 153 5.99 13.94 -1.90
CA SER A 153 4.91 14.62 -1.18
C SER A 153 5.22 16.07 -0.76
N GLN A 154 6.49 16.51 -0.83
CA GLN A 154 6.96 17.85 -0.43
C GLN A 154 7.35 18.70 -1.63
N LYS A 155 7.59 18.08 -2.79
CA LYS A 155 7.94 18.71 -4.05
C LYS A 155 6.67 19.28 -4.71
N CYS A 156 6.75 20.51 -5.19
CA CYS A 156 5.67 21.13 -5.98
C CYS A 156 5.68 20.61 -7.41
N SER A 157 4.58 20.03 -7.87
CA SER A 157 4.44 19.53 -9.25
C SER A 157 4.50 20.65 -10.32
N CYS A 158 4.22 21.90 -9.94
CA CYS A 158 4.22 23.03 -10.88
C CYS A 158 5.62 23.66 -11.05
N CYS A 159 6.45 23.74 -10.00
CA CYS A 159 7.71 24.47 -10.07
C CYS A 159 8.92 23.71 -9.52
N GLY A 160 8.76 22.48 -9.06
CA GLY A 160 9.81 21.63 -8.53
C GLY A 160 10.34 22.05 -7.14
N HIS A 161 9.86 23.17 -6.56
CA HIS A 161 10.32 23.60 -5.24
C HIS A 161 9.95 22.58 -4.17
N THR A 162 10.94 22.13 -3.41
CA THR A 162 10.78 21.11 -2.37
C THR A 162 10.99 21.75 -0.99
N ALA A 163 9.98 21.70 -0.14
CA ALA A 163 10.03 22.17 1.23
C ALA A 163 9.02 21.42 2.10
N PRO A 164 9.36 21.09 3.38
CA PRO A 164 8.39 20.46 4.29
C PRO A 164 7.11 21.28 4.48
N GLU A 165 7.24 22.62 4.48
CA GLU A 165 6.16 23.59 4.66
C GLU A 165 5.16 23.59 3.53
N ASN A 166 5.50 23.03 2.36
CA ASN A 166 4.57 22.85 1.25
C ASN A 166 3.41 21.92 1.63
N ARG A 167 3.60 20.98 2.58
CA ARG A 167 2.59 20.03 3.02
C ARG A 167 1.93 20.51 4.33
N LEU A 168 0.87 21.29 4.21
CA LEU A 168 0.15 21.84 5.36
C LEU A 168 -0.61 20.76 6.16
N SER A 169 -1.12 19.73 5.47
CA SER A 169 -1.81 18.62 6.09
C SER A 169 -1.71 17.34 5.23
N GLN A 170 -2.38 16.27 5.67
CA GLN A 170 -2.47 15.04 4.87
C GLN A 170 -3.15 15.27 3.52
N SER A 171 -4.10 16.18 3.42
CA SER A 171 -4.88 16.44 2.21
C SER A 171 -4.53 17.75 1.50
N VAL A 172 -3.85 18.69 2.18
CA VAL A 172 -3.60 20.03 1.64
C VAL A 172 -2.13 20.24 1.35
N PHE A 173 -1.83 20.52 0.09
CA PHE A 173 -0.55 20.97 -0.41
C PHE A 173 -0.62 22.43 -0.83
N ARG A 174 0.32 23.27 -0.39
CA ARG A 174 0.46 24.66 -0.79
C ARG A 174 1.92 25.01 -0.98
N CYS A 175 2.30 25.36 -2.20
CA CYS A 175 3.68 25.73 -2.50
C CYS A 175 4.05 27.06 -1.85
N VAL A 176 5.03 27.08 -0.94
CA VAL A 176 5.50 28.32 -0.27
C VAL A 176 6.16 29.30 -1.26
N LYS A 177 6.73 28.79 -2.36
CA LYS A 177 7.39 29.62 -3.38
C LYS A 177 6.40 30.30 -4.34
N ARG A 178 5.34 29.60 -4.76
CA ARG A 178 4.39 30.08 -5.78
C ARG A 178 2.96 30.28 -5.26
N GLY A 179 2.65 29.87 -4.04
CA GLY A 179 1.31 29.94 -3.49
C GLY A 179 0.29 28.97 -4.11
N SER A 180 0.68 28.16 -5.11
CA SER A 180 -0.22 27.19 -5.74
C SER A 180 -0.70 26.16 -4.73
N GLN A 181 -2.02 25.91 -4.71
CA GLN A 181 -2.65 24.97 -3.78
C GLN A 181 -3.32 23.83 -4.55
N LYS A 182 -3.14 22.60 -4.06
CA LYS A 182 -3.73 21.38 -4.63
C LYS A 182 -4.06 20.39 -3.50
N HIS A 183 -4.79 19.32 -3.83
CA HIS A 183 -4.84 18.16 -2.96
C HIS A 183 -3.46 17.49 -2.91
N ALA A 184 -3.01 17.08 -1.74
CA ALA A 184 -1.66 16.54 -1.55
C ALA A 184 -1.41 15.26 -2.37
N ASP A 185 -2.41 14.37 -2.48
CA ASP A 185 -2.31 13.14 -3.26
C ASP A 185 -2.26 13.42 -4.78
N ASP A 186 -2.97 14.46 -5.27
CA ASP A 186 -2.91 14.88 -6.67
C ASP A 186 -1.52 15.42 -7.02
N ASN A 187 -0.96 16.29 -6.16
CA ASN A 187 0.40 16.80 -6.33
C ASN A 187 1.44 15.65 -6.30
N ALA A 188 1.27 14.66 -5.41
CA ALA A 188 2.16 13.52 -5.32
C ALA A 188 2.11 12.65 -6.59
N SER A 189 0.91 12.32 -7.08
CA SER A 189 0.74 11.50 -8.29
C SER A 189 1.29 12.18 -9.56
N GLU A 190 1.19 13.51 -9.66
CA GLU A 190 1.80 14.29 -10.74
C GLU A 190 3.33 14.27 -10.66
N ASN A 191 3.92 14.41 -9.45
CA ASN A 191 5.37 14.30 -9.25
C ASN A 191 5.87 12.90 -9.61
N ILE A 192 5.16 11.85 -9.19
CA ILE A 192 5.47 10.46 -9.53
C ILE A 192 5.52 10.28 -11.05
N LEU A 193 4.54 10.81 -11.78
CA LEU A 193 4.53 10.77 -13.23
C LEU A 193 5.75 11.49 -13.83
N THR A 194 6.02 12.72 -13.39
CA THR A 194 7.14 13.53 -13.88
C THR A 194 8.47 12.83 -13.65
N ASP A 195 8.69 12.31 -12.45
CA ASP A 195 9.91 11.58 -12.12
C ASP A 195 10.07 10.29 -12.96
N GLY A 196 8.95 9.58 -13.21
CA GLY A 196 8.97 8.40 -14.10
C GLY A 196 9.23 8.71 -15.57
N LEU A 197 8.82 9.87 -16.05
CA LEU A 197 9.11 10.31 -17.41
C LEU A 197 10.57 10.76 -17.57
N SER A 198 11.21 11.23 -16.50
CA SER A 198 12.61 11.67 -16.49
C SER A 198 13.59 10.51 -16.49
N VAL A 199 13.16 9.29 -16.12
CA VAL A 199 14.02 8.09 -16.14
C VAL A 199 14.11 7.56 -17.57
N PRO A 200 15.32 7.38 -18.15
CA PRO A 200 15.48 6.76 -19.47
C PRO A 200 14.82 5.38 -19.53
N ALA A 201 14.29 5.00 -20.69
CA ALA A 201 13.53 3.76 -20.92
C ALA A 201 14.28 2.44 -20.61
N HIS A 202 15.56 2.47 -20.22
CA HIS A 202 16.42 1.32 -19.96
C HIS A 202 16.58 0.95 -18.47
N GLY A 203 15.83 1.56 -17.56
CA GLY A 203 15.81 1.20 -16.13
C GLY A 203 14.74 0.14 -15.82
N GLY A 204 14.76 -1.00 -16.50
CA GLY A 204 13.94 -2.14 -16.11
C GLY A 204 14.19 -2.50 -14.64
N ILE A 205 13.14 -2.75 -13.87
CA ILE A 205 13.20 -3.23 -12.48
C ILE A 205 14.23 -4.35 -12.43
N GLY A 206 15.40 -4.09 -11.80
CA GLY A 206 16.44 -5.09 -11.65
C GLY A 206 15.80 -6.36 -11.12
N ARG A 207 15.84 -7.44 -11.91
CA ARG A 207 15.47 -8.78 -11.46
C ARG A 207 16.40 -9.13 -10.31
N LYS A 208 15.98 -8.85 -9.08
CA LYS A 208 16.50 -9.63 -7.94
C LYS A 208 16.09 -11.06 -8.23
N ALA A 209 17.09 -11.91 -8.35
CA ALA A 209 16.94 -13.34 -8.55
C ALA A 209 15.85 -13.91 -7.59
N PRO A 210 15.09 -14.91 -8.01
CA PRO A 210 14.09 -15.52 -7.14
C PRO A 210 14.77 -15.98 -5.87
N VAL A 211 14.27 -15.53 -4.73
CA VAL A 211 14.67 -16.05 -3.42
C VAL A 211 14.30 -17.54 -3.44
N GLU A 212 15.29 -18.40 -3.47
CA GLU A 212 15.09 -19.86 -3.28
C GLU A 212 14.29 -20.07 -1.99
N VAL A 213 13.07 -20.55 -2.15
CA VAL A 213 12.25 -21.00 -1.04
C VAL A 213 12.87 -22.31 -0.56
N ARG A 214 13.73 -22.24 0.45
CA ARG A 214 14.18 -23.44 1.18
C ARG A 214 12.94 -24.08 1.82
N THR A 215 12.43 -25.12 1.16
CA THR A 215 11.45 -26.03 1.75
C THR A 215 12.12 -26.83 2.86
N HIS A 216 11.91 -26.42 4.11
CA HIS A 216 12.22 -27.28 5.25
C HIS A 216 11.30 -28.50 5.22
N ARG A 217 11.75 -29.60 4.62
CA ARG A 217 11.19 -30.91 4.85
C ARG A 217 11.36 -31.22 6.34
N ARG A 218 10.27 -31.19 7.09
CA ARG A 218 10.21 -31.81 8.42
C ARG A 218 10.40 -33.31 8.23
N ARG A 219 11.52 -33.84 8.70
CA ARG A 219 11.69 -35.27 8.91
C ARG A 219 10.71 -35.66 10.02
N ALA A 220 9.85 -36.64 9.73
CA ALA A 220 9.11 -37.36 10.73
C ALA A 220 10.09 -38.32 11.42
N ALA A 221 10.09 -38.31 12.73
CA ALA A 221 10.49 -39.37 13.63
C ALA A 221 9.50 -39.37 14.78
#